data_ce9284a07b3098393c3090b17314dcb5
#
_entry.id   ce9284a07b3098393c3090b17314dcb5
#
_cell.length_a   1.000
_cell.length_b   1.000
_cell.length_c   1.000
_cell.angle_alpha   90.00
_cell.angle_beta   90.00
_cell.angle_gamma   90.00
#
_symmetry.space_group_name_H-M   'P 1'
#
loop_
_entity.id
_entity.type
_entity.pdbx_description
1 polymer ?
#
loop_
_entity_poly.entity_id
_entity_poly.type
_entity_poly.pdbx_seq_one_letter_code
_entity_poly.pdbx_strand_id
1 'polypeptide(L)'
;MQRVTRSTVIDAPIERVWEVLRDFNSHDRWHPAVVESHIESGEASDQVGCVRNFRLRDGNHIREQLIALSDSERVSTYCILDATVPLQRYVATVQLRPVTDGNRTFWH
;
A
#
# COMPACT_ATOMS: atom_id res chain seq x y z
N MET A 1 -14.08 -15.65 7.63
CA MET A 1 -13.37 -14.44 7.14
C MET A 1 -13.57 -14.33 5.65
N GLN A 2 -13.99 -13.18 5.20
CA GLN A 2 -14.17 -12.90 3.77
C GLN A 2 -12.82 -12.54 3.14
N ARG A 3 -12.50 -13.18 2.01
CA ARG A 3 -11.28 -12.91 1.27
C ARG A 3 -11.64 -12.32 -0.09
N VAL A 4 -11.02 -11.19 -0.41
CA VAL A 4 -11.15 -10.54 -1.72
C VAL A 4 -9.78 -10.51 -2.38
N THR A 5 -9.71 -10.97 -3.62
CA THR A 5 -8.48 -10.95 -4.41
C THR A 5 -8.70 -10.10 -5.65
N ARG A 6 -7.75 -9.20 -5.90
CA ARG A 6 -7.73 -8.37 -7.11
C ARG A 6 -6.35 -8.40 -7.73
N SER A 7 -6.27 -8.25 -9.03
CA SER A 7 -5.01 -8.19 -9.73
C SER A 7 -5.11 -7.29 -10.95
N THR A 8 -3.98 -6.76 -11.37
CA THR A 8 -3.87 -5.93 -12.57
C THR A 8 -2.45 -6.00 -13.12
N VAL A 9 -2.27 -5.52 -14.35
CA VAL A 9 -0.96 -5.38 -14.97
C VAL A 9 -0.65 -3.89 -15.10
N ILE A 10 0.53 -3.49 -14.64
CA ILE A 10 1.00 -2.11 -14.70
C ILE A 10 2.07 -2.02 -15.79
N ASP A 11 1.94 -1.04 -16.66
CA ASP A 11 2.87 -0.83 -17.78
C ASP A 11 4.11 -0.05 -17.30
N ALA A 12 4.85 -0.68 -16.40
CA ALA A 12 6.12 -0.17 -15.87
C ALA A 12 6.95 -1.35 -15.33
N PRO A 13 8.30 -1.21 -15.34
CA PRO A 13 9.18 -2.25 -14.80
C PRO A 13 8.95 -2.46 -13.30
N ILE A 14 9.15 -3.70 -12.85
CA ILE A 14 8.86 -4.09 -11.47
C ILE A 14 9.69 -3.29 -10.45
N GLU A 15 10.94 -2.97 -10.76
CA GLU A 15 11.80 -2.18 -9.87
C GLU A 15 11.20 -0.80 -9.61
N ARG A 16 10.61 -0.20 -10.65
CA ARG A 16 10.02 1.13 -10.54
C ARG A 16 8.72 1.10 -9.77
N VAL A 17 7.88 0.10 -9.99
CA VAL A 17 6.62 -0.06 -9.26
C VAL A 17 6.93 -0.36 -7.79
N TRP A 18 7.88 -1.23 -7.51
CA TRP A 18 8.26 -1.58 -6.15
C TRP A 18 8.85 -0.39 -5.39
N GLU A 19 9.67 0.43 -6.04
CA GLU A 19 10.24 1.63 -5.44
C GLU A 19 9.15 2.55 -4.88
N VAL A 20 8.05 2.71 -5.60
CA VAL A 20 6.91 3.52 -5.16
C VAL A 20 6.12 2.80 -4.08
N LEU A 21 5.81 1.51 -4.29
CA LEU A 21 4.97 0.74 -3.36
C LEU A 21 5.61 0.54 -1.99
N ARG A 22 6.93 0.31 -1.94
CA ARG A 22 7.63 0.08 -0.69
C ARG A 22 7.70 1.31 0.21
N ASP A 23 7.51 2.49 -0.33
CA ASP A 23 7.34 3.71 0.43
C ASP A 23 5.88 3.79 0.91
N PHE A 24 5.65 3.41 2.17
CA PHE A 24 4.31 3.33 2.73
C PHE A 24 3.59 4.68 2.76
N ASN A 25 4.33 5.79 2.65
CA ASN A 25 3.78 7.14 2.61
C ASN A 25 3.55 7.67 1.18
N SER A 26 3.74 6.84 0.14
CA SER A 26 3.55 7.27 -1.25
C SER A 26 2.07 7.28 -1.69
N HIS A 27 1.17 6.86 -0.81
CA HIS A 27 -0.24 6.59 -1.12
C HIS A 27 -0.96 7.78 -1.76
N ASP A 28 -0.67 9.00 -1.31
CA ASP A 28 -1.27 10.22 -1.84
C ASP A 28 -0.75 10.60 -3.24
N ARG A 29 0.35 10.00 -3.69
CA ARG A 29 0.94 10.28 -5.01
C ARG A 29 0.34 9.45 -6.13
N TRP A 30 -0.25 8.29 -5.80
CA TRP A 30 -0.74 7.38 -6.84
C TRP A 30 -2.19 6.93 -6.66
N HIS A 31 -2.77 7.07 -5.48
CA HIS A 31 -4.15 6.66 -5.23
C HIS A 31 -5.10 7.85 -5.39
N PRO A 32 -6.02 7.85 -6.37
CA PRO A 32 -6.83 9.02 -6.67
C PRO A 32 -7.78 9.45 -5.56
N ALA A 33 -8.16 8.56 -4.67
CA ALA A 33 -9.05 8.86 -3.54
C ALA A 33 -8.32 9.46 -2.34
N VAL A 34 -6.98 9.38 -2.29
CA VAL A 34 -6.17 9.87 -1.16
C VAL A 34 -5.64 11.25 -1.48
N VAL A 35 -5.96 12.24 -0.64
CA VAL A 35 -5.51 13.61 -0.86
C VAL A 35 -4.27 13.98 -0.07
N GLU A 36 -4.03 13.29 1.06
CA GLU A 36 -2.84 13.55 1.87
C GLU A 36 -2.53 12.31 2.71
N SER A 37 -1.24 12.06 2.94
CA SER A 37 -0.77 10.93 3.74
C SER A 37 0.49 11.34 4.51
N HIS A 38 0.61 10.91 5.77
CA HIS A 38 1.82 11.13 6.56
C HIS A 38 2.08 9.92 7.47
N ILE A 39 3.35 9.72 7.80
CA ILE A 39 3.75 8.69 8.77
C ILE A 39 3.73 9.29 10.16
N GLU A 40 3.03 8.63 11.07
CA GLU A 40 2.93 9.06 12.47
C GLU A 40 4.28 8.90 13.17
N SER A 41 4.53 9.77 14.16
CA SER A 41 5.70 9.69 15.05
C SER A 41 7.06 9.87 14.35
N GLY A 42 7.07 10.36 13.10
CA GLY A 42 8.32 10.62 12.36
C GLY A 42 9.13 9.38 12.01
N GLU A 43 8.52 8.21 12.05
CA GLU A 43 9.20 6.96 11.68
C GLU A 43 9.46 6.89 10.17
N ALA A 44 10.41 6.05 9.78
CA ALA A 44 10.68 5.82 8.36
C ALA A 44 9.50 5.10 7.68
N SER A 45 9.19 5.49 6.45
CA SER A 45 8.03 4.95 5.72
C SER A 45 8.22 3.52 5.22
N ASP A 46 9.40 2.94 5.41
CA ASP A 46 9.69 1.53 5.10
C ASP A 46 9.96 0.69 6.35
N GLN A 47 9.77 1.26 7.52
CA GLN A 47 9.97 0.56 8.79
C GLN A 47 8.71 -0.22 9.16
N VAL A 48 8.85 -1.52 9.39
CA VAL A 48 7.75 -2.37 9.87
C VAL A 48 7.29 -1.83 11.23
N GLY A 49 5.99 -1.69 11.38
CA GLY A 49 5.36 -1.07 12.54
C GLY A 49 4.99 0.40 12.33
N CYS A 50 5.49 1.05 11.28
CA CYS A 50 5.10 2.43 11.01
C CYS A 50 3.62 2.52 10.65
N VAL A 51 3.00 3.66 10.98
CA VAL A 51 1.59 3.90 10.74
C VAL A 51 1.45 5.04 9.76
N ARG A 52 0.71 4.81 8.67
CA ARG A 52 0.31 5.90 7.78
C ARG A 52 -1.09 6.36 8.15
N ASN A 53 -1.24 7.67 8.22
CA ASN A 53 -2.50 8.34 8.46
C ASN A 53 -2.83 9.12 7.20
N PHE A 54 -3.93 8.80 6.57
CA PHE A 54 -4.27 9.44 5.30
C PHE A 54 -5.72 9.89 5.27
N ARG A 55 -5.96 10.94 4.49
CA ARG A 55 -7.25 11.56 4.33
C ARG A 55 -7.77 11.30 2.91
N LEU A 56 -9.04 10.91 2.85
CA LEU A 56 -9.75 10.68 1.60
C LEU A 56 -10.42 11.98 1.10
N ARG A 57 -10.78 12.00 -0.18
CA ARG A 57 -11.43 13.16 -0.81
C ARG A 57 -12.74 13.55 -0.13
N ASP A 58 -13.44 12.59 0.47
CA ASP A 58 -14.70 12.84 1.19
C ASP A 58 -14.50 13.35 2.62
N GLY A 59 -13.25 13.57 3.04
CA GLY A 59 -12.91 14.07 4.36
C GLY A 59 -12.67 12.98 5.41
N ASN A 60 -12.91 11.73 5.09
CA ASN A 60 -12.67 10.62 6.02
C ASN A 60 -11.17 10.36 6.20
N HIS A 61 -10.81 9.84 7.37
CA HIS A 61 -9.44 9.47 7.74
C HIS A 61 -9.33 7.98 7.98
N ILE A 62 -8.19 7.42 7.60
CA ILE A 62 -7.87 6.01 7.84
C ILE A 62 -6.43 5.93 8.35
N ARG A 63 -6.22 5.06 9.35
CA ARG A 63 -4.89 4.73 9.87
C ARG A 63 -4.60 3.27 9.57
N GLU A 64 -3.45 3.02 8.93
CA GLU A 64 -3.00 1.68 8.59
C GLU A 64 -1.57 1.47 9.08
N GLN A 65 -1.26 0.26 9.50
CA GLN A 65 0.07 -0.11 9.99
C GLN A 65 0.74 -1.10 9.05
N LEU A 66 2.00 -0.83 8.71
CA LEU A 66 2.82 -1.76 7.95
C LEU A 66 3.21 -2.94 8.85
N ILE A 67 2.78 -4.14 8.48
CA ILE A 67 3.04 -5.35 9.26
C ILE A 67 4.27 -6.09 8.77
N ALA A 68 4.47 -6.14 7.45
CA ALA A 68 5.58 -6.87 6.85
C ALA A 68 5.97 -6.23 5.52
N LEU A 69 7.28 -6.25 5.24
CA LEU A 69 7.82 -5.73 3.99
C LEU A 69 8.98 -6.62 3.57
N SER A 70 8.91 -7.17 2.36
CA SER A 70 9.99 -7.98 1.80
C SER A 70 10.41 -7.42 0.45
N ASP A 71 11.62 -6.86 0.40
CA ASP A 71 12.19 -6.34 -0.85
C ASP A 71 12.54 -7.47 -1.82
N SER A 72 12.99 -8.60 -1.30
CA SER A 72 13.39 -9.75 -2.13
C SER A 72 12.20 -10.41 -2.82
N GLU A 73 11.07 -10.47 -2.13
CA GLU A 73 9.84 -11.07 -2.65
C GLU A 73 8.87 -10.04 -3.22
N ARG A 74 9.14 -8.76 -2.98
CA ARG A 74 8.30 -7.63 -3.37
C ARG A 74 6.87 -7.79 -2.86
N VAL A 75 6.78 -7.95 -1.53
CA VAL A 75 5.53 -8.13 -0.80
C VAL A 75 5.41 -7.07 0.27
N SER A 76 4.24 -6.44 0.38
CA SER A 76 3.90 -5.52 1.45
C SER A 76 2.59 -5.96 2.08
N THR A 77 2.57 -6.07 3.41
CA THR A 77 1.37 -6.44 4.18
C THR A 77 1.07 -5.35 5.19
N TYR A 78 -0.17 -4.94 5.27
CA TYR A 78 -0.61 -3.91 6.19
C TYR A 78 -2.01 -4.21 6.72
N CYS A 79 -2.35 -3.59 7.86
CA CYS A 79 -3.68 -3.73 8.47
C CYS A 79 -4.27 -2.38 8.77
N ILE A 80 -5.59 -2.32 8.86
CA ILE A 80 -6.29 -1.13 9.33
C ILE A 80 -6.26 -1.09 10.86
N LEU A 81 -5.94 0.07 11.43
CA LEU A 81 -5.99 0.31 12.87
C LEU A 81 -7.25 1.06 13.25
N ASP A 82 -7.64 2.07 12.47
CA ASP A 82 -8.70 3.00 12.82
C ASP A 82 -9.21 3.71 11.57
N ALA A 83 -10.48 4.11 11.59
CA ALA A 83 -11.10 4.84 10.49
C ALA A 83 -12.30 5.63 10.98
N THR A 84 -12.59 6.76 10.32
CA THR A 84 -13.77 7.57 10.59
C THR A 84 -15.02 7.02 9.92
N VAL A 85 -14.87 6.05 9.04
CA VAL A 85 -15.97 5.31 8.41
C VAL A 85 -16.09 3.93 9.03
N PRO A 86 -17.28 3.30 9.02
CA PRO A 86 -17.45 1.96 9.56
C PRO A 86 -16.84 0.91 8.64
N LEU A 87 -15.54 0.76 8.72
CA LEU A 87 -14.80 -0.26 7.97
C LEU A 87 -14.56 -1.46 8.87
N GLN A 88 -14.71 -2.65 8.31
CA GLN A 88 -14.27 -3.85 9.00
C GLN A 88 -12.75 -3.88 9.06
N ARG A 89 -12.21 -4.43 10.15
CA ARG A 89 -10.78 -4.67 10.24
C ARG A 89 -10.35 -5.60 9.11
N TYR A 90 -9.28 -5.22 8.42
CA TYR A 90 -8.72 -6.04 7.36
C TYR A 90 -7.21 -6.09 7.44
N VAL A 91 -6.67 -7.14 6.83
CA VAL A 91 -5.25 -7.26 6.52
C VAL A 91 -5.14 -7.37 5.01
N ALA A 92 -4.30 -6.55 4.42
CA ALA A 92 -4.10 -6.54 2.99
C ALA A 92 -2.66 -6.90 2.65
N THR A 93 -2.47 -7.69 1.62
CA THR A 93 -1.16 -8.05 1.10
C THR A 93 -1.10 -7.69 -0.37
N VAL A 94 -0.04 -6.99 -0.76
CA VAL A 94 0.25 -6.68 -2.16
C VAL A 94 1.54 -7.38 -2.53
N GLN A 95 1.52 -8.12 -3.63
CA GLN A 95 2.69 -8.78 -4.17
C GLN A 95 2.89 -8.39 -5.64
N LEU A 96 4.13 -8.08 -6.01
CA LEU A 96 4.49 -7.78 -7.39
C LEU A 96 5.24 -8.94 -8.00
N ARG A 97 4.98 -9.21 -9.27
CA ARG A 97 5.72 -10.17 -10.06
C ARG A 97 6.06 -9.57 -11.43
N PRO A 98 7.22 -9.90 -12.00
CA PRO A 98 7.57 -9.37 -13.32
C PRO A 98 6.75 -10.06 -14.40
N VAL A 99 6.30 -9.26 -15.37
CA VAL A 99 5.80 -9.76 -16.65
C VAL A 99 6.91 -9.46 -17.65
N THR A 100 7.69 -10.49 -18.02
CA THR A 100 8.89 -10.32 -18.82
C THR A 100 8.58 -9.86 -20.24
N ASP A 101 7.42 -10.26 -20.77
CA ASP A 101 6.92 -9.73 -22.03
C ASP A 101 6.53 -8.27 -21.87
N GLY A 102 7.27 -7.38 -22.52
CA GLY A 102 7.01 -5.94 -22.45
C GLY A 102 7.50 -5.26 -21.18
N ASN A 103 8.25 -5.96 -20.33
CA ASN A 103 8.85 -5.38 -19.11
C ASN A 103 7.80 -4.68 -18.24
N ARG A 104 6.73 -5.38 -17.91
CA ARG A 104 5.60 -4.88 -17.12
C ARG A 104 5.55 -5.56 -15.75
N THR A 105 4.61 -5.14 -14.93
CA THR A 105 4.46 -5.65 -13.55
C THR A 105 3.06 -6.22 -13.35
N PHE A 106 2.99 -7.43 -12.79
CA PHE A 106 1.75 -8.02 -12.29
C PHE A 106 1.60 -7.62 -10.82
N TRP A 107 0.51 -6.93 -10.53
CA TRP A 107 0.14 -6.48 -9.18
C TRP A 107 -0.98 -7.38 -8.69
N HIS A 108 -0.73 -8.05 -7.58
CA HIS A 108 -1.70 -8.98 -6.98
C HIS A 108 -1.96 -8.66 -5.53
#